data_82fd6dfec525f4b9e5262e5c97a79db8
#
_entry.id   82fd6dfec525f4b9e5262e5c97a79db8
#
_cell.length_a   1.000
_cell.length_b   1.000
_cell.length_c   1.000
_cell.angle_alpha   90.00
_cell.angle_beta   90.00
_cell.angle_gamma   90.00
#
_symmetry.space_group_name_H-M   'P 1'
#
loop_
_entity.id
_entity.type
_entity.pdbx_description
1 polymer ?
#
loop_
_entity_poly.entity_id
_entity_poly.type
_entity_poly.pdbx_seq_one_letter_code
_entity_poly.pdbx_strand_id
1 'polypeptide(L)'
;GKDTILYPILDEYKILTYVDSIGCTSCKLKLSQWKEFMALVDSVKSESIQFLYFFYPKRSADVCQLLRAEDFDYPICIDEQDSLNKLNDFPSEIAFQTFLLDKNNRVLAIGNPIHNSKIKEIYLKIIQGGEVKLDGEKNVIQTKVNVDKSVISLGHFDWQKKQKASFVLKNIGKSLLVIQDVNTSCGCTEVTYSKEPVRPGDSILLNVSYKAETPGSFNKTITVYCNANSSPIVLRITGDAE
;
A
#
# COMPACT_ATOMS: atom_id res chain seq x y z
N GLY A 1 -16.36 -7.06 -21.02
CA GLY A 1 -15.73 -7.87 -22.03
C GLY A 1 -14.99 -9.02 -21.40
N LYS A 2 -15.09 -10.20 -21.97
CA LYS A 2 -14.33 -11.39 -21.56
C LYS A 2 -13.28 -11.72 -22.63
N ASP A 3 -12.78 -10.71 -23.31
CA ASP A 3 -11.83 -10.95 -24.37
C ASP A 3 -10.44 -11.05 -23.76
N THR A 4 -9.81 -12.19 -23.94
CA THR A 4 -8.39 -12.37 -23.64
C THR A 4 -7.61 -11.72 -24.77
N ILE A 5 -6.78 -10.74 -24.44
CA ILE A 5 -5.91 -10.05 -25.38
C ILE A 5 -4.47 -10.49 -25.19
N LEU A 6 -3.74 -10.59 -26.28
CA LEU A 6 -2.29 -10.69 -26.22
C LEU A 6 -1.74 -9.28 -25.89
N TYR A 7 -1.13 -9.13 -24.73
CA TYR A 7 -0.60 -7.85 -24.27
C TYR A 7 0.94 -7.90 -24.31
N PRO A 8 1.58 -7.32 -25.34
CA PRO A 8 3.02 -7.37 -25.48
C PRO A 8 3.69 -6.54 -24.38
N ILE A 9 4.75 -7.07 -23.79
CA ILE A 9 5.52 -6.41 -22.72
C ILE A 9 6.81 -5.89 -23.34
N LEU A 10 6.76 -4.70 -23.95
CA LEU A 10 7.85 -4.16 -24.75
C LEU A 10 8.39 -2.80 -24.30
N ASP A 11 7.71 -2.14 -23.34
CA ASP A 11 8.02 -0.76 -22.99
C ASP A 11 9.31 -0.60 -22.17
N GLU A 12 9.87 0.62 -22.22
CA GLU A 12 11.11 0.98 -21.53
C GLU A 12 11.00 0.80 -20.02
N TYR A 13 9.85 1.18 -19.45
CA TYR A 13 9.55 1.00 -18.04
C TYR A 13 8.24 0.25 -17.86
N LYS A 14 8.15 -0.50 -16.77
CA LYS A 14 6.93 -1.20 -16.37
C LYS A 14 6.63 -0.96 -14.90
N ILE A 15 5.39 -0.69 -14.59
CA ILE A 15 4.92 -0.61 -13.21
C ILE A 15 4.06 -1.84 -12.96
N LEU A 16 4.64 -2.83 -12.29
CA LEU A 16 3.96 -4.07 -11.93
C LEU A 16 3.33 -3.93 -10.56
N THR A 17 2.03 -4.20 -10.47
CA THR A 17 1.28 -4.24 -9.22
C THR A 17 0.66 -5.61 -9.05
N TYR A 18 1.05 -6.31 -7.99
CA TYR A 18 0.46 -7.57 -7.58
C TYR A 18 -0.60 -7.33 -6.51
N VAL A 19 -1.75 -7.99 -6.66
CA VAL A 19 -2.89 -7.86 -5.74
C VAL A 19 -3.35 -9.25 -5.34
N ASP A 20 -3.07 -9.62 -4.10
CA ASP A 20 -3.48 -10.91 -3.53
C ASP A 20 -4.97 -10.97 -3.17
N SER A 21 -5.45 -12.17 -2.82
CA SER A 21 -6.83 -12.44 -2.42
C SER A 21 -7.15 -12.04 -0.97
N ILE A 22 -6.20 -11.50 -0.22
CA ILE A 22 -6.36 -11.21 1.21
C ILE A 22 -6.94 -9.82 1.41
N GLY A 23 -8.09 -9.70 2.04
CA GLY A 23 -8.76 -8.43 2.37
C GLY A 23 -9.58 -7.83 1.24
N CYS A 24 -9.97 -6.55 1.39
CA CYS A 24 -10.81 -5.82 0.44
C CYS A 24 -10.01 -5.38 -0.79
N THR A 25 -10.32 -5.93 -1.96
CA THR A 25 -9.63 -5.61 -3.21
C THR A 25 -9.84 -4.15 -3.62
N SER A 26 -11.03 -3.59 -3.46
CA SER A 26 -11.34 -2.19 -3.82
C SER A 26 -10.53 -1.18 -3.00
N CYS A 27 -10.39 -1.46 -1.69
CA CYS A 27 -9.65 -0.59 -0.77
C CYS A 27 -8.14 -0.62 -1.01
N LYS A 28 -7.62 -1.76 -1.47
CA LYS A 28 -6.20 -1.91 -1.83
C LYS A 28 -5.85 -1.16 -3.10
N LEU A 29 -6.75 -1.17 -4.06
CA LEU A 29 -6.46 -0.70 -5.41
C LEU A 29 -6.54 0.81 -5.54
N LYS A 30 -7.51 1.50 -4.88
CA LYS A 30 -7.74 2.94 -5.08
C LYS A 30 -7.65 3.32 -6.57
N LEU A 31 -8.46 2.67 -7.41
CA LEU A 31 -8.36 2.73 -8.88
C LEU A 31 -8.43 4.16 -9.44
N SER A 32 -9.21 5.04 -8.80
CA SER A 32 -9.25 6.46 -9.16
C SER A 32 -7.88 7.13 -9.06
N GLN A 33 -7.13 6.85 -7.99
CA GLN A 33 -5.79 7.40 -7.81
C GLN A 33 -4.77 6.79 -8.79
N TRP A 34 -4.98 5.54 -9.19
CA TRP A 34 -4.17 4.93 -10.26
C TRP A 34 -4.42 5.63 -11.60
N LYS A 35 -5.68 5.95 -11.96
CA LYS A 35 -6.00 6.71 -13.18
C LYS A 35 -5.30 8.08 -13.17
N GLU A 36 -5.33 8.80 -12.05
CA GLU A 36 -4.60 10.08 -11.89
C GLU A 36 -3.09 9.91 -12.06
N PHE A 37 -2.53 8.85 -11.49
CA PHE A 37 -1.09 8.59 -11.60
C PHE A 37 -0.70 8.18 -13.03
N MET A 38 -1.50 7.38 -13.72
CA MET A 38 -1.32 7.04 -15.13
C MET A 38 -1.32 8.29 -15.99
N ALA A 39 -2.31 9.16 -15.84
CA ALA A 39 -2.39 10.43 -16.59
C ALA A 39 -1.18 11.33 -16.33
N LEU A 40 -0.70 11.38 -15.07
CA LEU A 40 0.50 12.11 -14.72
C LEU A 40 1.74 11.54 -15.42
N VAL A 41 1.90 10.22 -15.40
CA VAL A 41 3.02 9.52 -16.03
C VAL A 41 3.02 9.74 -17.54
N ASP A 42 1.85 9.62 -18.18
CA ASP A 42 1.68 9.87 -19.62
C ASP A 42 2.03 11.32 -20.00
N SER A 43 1.74 12.28 -19.12
CA SER A 43 2.11 13.69 -19.34
C SER A 43 3.62 13.94 -19.27
N VAL A 44 4.34 13.09 -18.54
CA VAL A 44 5.80 13.23 -18.31
C VAL A 44 6.60 12.49 -19.39
N LYS A 45 6.19 11.30 -19.78
CA LYS A 45 6.86 10.47 -20.78
C LYS A 45 5.83 9.58 -21.48
N SER A 46 5.21 10.14 -22.52
CA SER A 46 4.21 9.44 -23.32
C SER A 46 4.79 8.18 -23.97
N GLU A 47 4.00 7.10 -24.01
CA GLU A 47 4.25 5.84 -24.73
C GLU A 47 5.47 5.01 -24.30
N SER A 48 6.08 5.28 -23.14
CA SER A 48 7.26 4.54 -22.69
C SER A 48 7.04 3.71 -21.43
N ILE A 49 5.79 3.69 -20.90
CA ILE A 49 5.51 3.08 -19.62
C ILE A 49 4.27 2.20 -19.67
N GLN A 50 4.45 0.98 -19.27
CA GLN A 50 3.40 -0.01 -19.21
C GLN A 50 2.99 -0.29 -17.78
N PHE A 51 1.68 -0.30 -17.51
CA PHE A 51 1.14 -0.70 -16.23
C PHE A 51 0.69 -2.15 -16.30
N LEU A 52 1.19 -2.99 -15.39
CA LEU A 52 0.93 -4.42 -15.33
C LEU A 52 0.23 -4.75 -14.02
N TYR A 53 -1.05 -5.04 -14.08
CA TYR A 53 -1.85 -5.42 -12.93
C TYR A 53 -2.07 -6.92 -12.91
N PHE A 54 -1.53 -7.59 -11.89
CA PHE A 54 -1.72 -9.01 -11.66
C PHE A 54 -2.61 -9.23 -10.44
N PHE A 55 -3.72 -9.90 -10.64
CA PHE A 55 -4.69 -10.20 -9.61
C PHE A 55 -4.70 -11.70 -9.32
N TYR A 56 -4.54 -12.05 -8.06
CA TYR A 56 -4.84 -13.36 -7.53
C TYR A 56 -6.11 -13.28 -6.67
N PRO A 57 -7.32 -13.31 -7.24
CA PRO A 57 -8.57 -13.14 -6.51
C PRO A 57 -9.10 -14.47 -5.97
N LYS A 58 -9.93 -14.41 -4.93
CA LYS A 58 -10.75 -15.56 -4.53
C LYS A 58 -11.76 -15.96 -5.61
N ARG A 59 -12.32 -14.99 -6.30
CA ARG A 59 -13.25 -15.15 -7.43
C ARG A 59 -12.98 -14.10 -8.48
N SER A 60 -12.68 -14.53 -9.68
CA SER A 60 -12.38 -13.64 -10.82
C SER A 60 -13.54 -12.70 -11.15
N ALA A 61 -14.79 -13.14 -10.92
CA ALA A 61 -15.98 -12.33 -11.14
C ALA A 61 -16.02 -11.07 -10.28
N ASP A 62 -15.53 -11.13 -9.04
CA ASP A 62 -15.51 -9.98 -8.10
C ASP A 62 -14.58 -8.87 -8.62
N VAL A 63 -13.43 -9.25 -9.17
CA VAL A 63 -12.51 -8.28 -9.81
C VAL A 63 -13.15 -7.64 -11.02
N CYS A 64 -13.78 -8.42 -11.90
CA CYS A 64 -14.46 -7.88 -13.08
C CYS A 64 -15.61 -6.92 -12.71
N GLN A 65 -16.37 -7.23 -11.66
CA GLN A 65 -17.41 -6.34 -11.16
C GLN A 65 -16.84 -5.03 -10.61
N LEU A 66 -15.77 -5.10 -9.83
CA LEU A 66 -15.09 -3.94 -9.28
C LEU A 66 -14.55 -3.02 -10.37
N LEU A 67 -13.84 -3.56 -11.35
CA LEU A 67 -13.27 -2.78 -12.45
C LEU A 67 -14.35 -2.05 -13.25
N ARG A 68 -15.51 -2.70 -13.48
CA ARG A 68 -16.66 -2.06 -14.14
C ARG A 68 -17.28 -0.96 -13.29
N ALA A 69 -17.41 -1.17 -11.97
CA ALA A 69 -17.98 -0.18 -11.06
C ALA A 69 -17.11 1.08 -10.98
N GLU A 70 -15.80 0.92 -11.11
CA GLU A 70 -14.80 2.00 -11.06
C GLU A 70 -14.46 2.54 -12.46
N ASP A 71 -15.12 2.05 -13.52
CA ASP A 71 -14.85 2.43 -14.92
C ASP A 71 -13.36 2.34 -15.27
N PHE A 72 -12.76 1.19 -14.94
CA PHE A 72 -11.33 0.93 -15.14
C PHE A 72 -11.14 -0.02 -16.32
N ASP A 73 -10.77 0.52 -17.49
CA ASP A 73 -10.66 -0.22 -18.77
C ASP A 73 -9.24 -0.70 -19.05
N TYR A 74 -8.29 -0.47 -18.13
CA TYR A 74 -6.92 -0.88 -18.36
C TYR A 74 -6.78 -2.41 -18.35
N PRO A 75 -5.93 -2.99 -19.21
CA PRO A 75 -5.68 -4.43 -19.23
C PRO A 75 -5.18 -4.94 -17.90
N ILE A 76 -5.72 -6.08 -17.46
CA ILE A 76 -5.31 -6.76 -16.24
C ILE A 76 -5.01 -8.22 -16.53
N CYS A 77 -4.18 -8.84 -15.70
CA CYS A 77 -3.95 -10.27 -15.67
C CYS A 77 -4.64 -10.89 -14.44
N ILE A 78 -5.47 -11.90 -14.64
CA ILE A 78 -6.03 -12.72 -13.55
C ILE A 78 -5.20 -13.99 -13.46
N ASP A 79 -4.39 -14.10 -12.41
CA ASP A 79 -3.53 -15.24 -12.12
C ASP A 79 -4.21 -16.15 -11.09
N GLU A 80 -5.12 -17.00 -11.55
CA GLU A 80 -5.92 -17.88 -10.69
C GLU A 80 -5.07 -18.91 -9.91
N GLN A 81 -3.84 -19.15 -10.35
CA GLN A 81 -2.93 -20.11 -9.73
C GLN A 81 -1.88 -19.46 -8.84
N ASP A 82 -1.89 -18.13 -8.71
CA ASP A 82 -0.85 -17.38 -7.99
C ASP A 82 0.57 -17.67 -8.50
N SER A 83 0.69 -17.85 -9.80
CA SER A 83 1.95 -18.27 -10.43
C SER A 83 3.02 -17.20 -10.31
N LEU A 84 2.64 -15.94 -10.47
CA LEU A 84 3.59 -14.82 -10.39
C LEU A 84 4.19 -14.71 -8.99
N ASN A 85 3.38 -14.82 -7.95
CA ASN A 85 3.86 -14.78 -6.57
C ASN A 85 4.71 -16.00 -6.22
N LYS A 86 4.30 -17.19 -6.63
CA LYS A 86 5.06 -18.43 -6.41
C LYS A 86 6.45 -18.41 -7.05
N LEU A 87 6.60 -17.71 -8.18
CA LEU A 87 7.88 -17.55 -8.87
C LEU A 87 8.78 -16.48 -8.26
N ASN A 88 8.21 -15.48 -7.58
CA ASN A 88 8.95 -14.30 -7.13
C ASN A 88 8.97 -14.12 -5.60
N ASP A 89 8.16 -14.86 -4.85
CA ASP A 89 8.03 -14.78 -3.38
C ASP A 89 7.83 -13.35 -2.89
N PHE A 90 6.75 -12.71 -3.36
CA PHE A 90 6.47 -11.30 -3.05
C PHE A 90 6.25 -11.08 -1.55
N PRO A 91 6.67 -9.92 -1.02
CA PRO A 91 6.38 -9.55 0.36
C PRO A 91 4.89 -9.60 0.66
N SER A 92 4.55 -10.07 1.86
CA SER A 92 3.15 -10.11 2.33
C SER A 92 2.56 -8.71 2.58
N GLU A 93 3.40 -7.70 2.74
CA GLU A 93 3.00 -6.31 2.94
C GLU A 93 2.63 -5.65 1.60
N ILE A 94 1.38 -5.24 1.48
CA ILE A 94 0.82 -4.57 0.29
C ILE A 94 1.67 -3.38 -0.19
N ALA A 95 2.29 -2.68 0.76
CA ALA A 95 3.16 -1.54 0.47
C ALA A 95 4.34 -1.90 -0.45
N PHE A 96 4.75 -3.16 -0.49
CA PHE A 96 5.88 -3.67 -1.26
C PHE A 96 5.49 -4.57 -2.42
N GLN A 97 4.20 -4.61 -2.78
CA GLN A 97 3.66 -5.42 -3.89
C GLN A 97 3.54 -4.61 -5.19
N THR A 98 4.23 -3.47 -5.28
CA THR A 98 4.32 -2.67 -6.50
C THR A 98 5.79 -2.39 -6.82
N PHE A 99 6.16 -2.56 -8.08
CA PHE A 99 7.55 -2.53 -8.55
C PHE A 99 7.66 -1.67 -9.80
N LEU A 100 8.65 -0.78 -9.85
CA LEU A 100 9.09 -0.15 -11.08
C LEU A 100 10.18 -1.00 -11.68
N LEU A 101 10.02 -1.41 -12.94
CA LEU A 101 10.92 -2.27 -13.68
C LEU A 101 11.50 -1.53 -14.89
N ASP A 102 12.73 -1.86 -15.28
CA ASP A 102 13.33 -1.45 -16.54
C ASP A 102 12.87 -2.32 -17.73
N LYS A 103 13.37 -2.02 -18.92
CA LYS A 103 13.11 -2.79 -20.15
C LYS A 103 13.49 -4.28 -20.04
N ASN A 104 14.46 -4.61 -19.20
CA ASN A 104 14.95 -5.98 -18.96
C ASN A 104 14.24 -6.67 -17.80
N ASN A 105 13.14 -6.09 -17.29
CA ASN A 105 12.38 -6.55 -16.12
C ASN A 105 13.18 -6.54 -14.80
N ARG A 106 14.24 -5.74 -14.69
CA ARG A 106 14.96 -5.56 -13.44
C ARG A 106 14.26 -4.52 -12.58
N VAL A 107 14.16 -4.81 -11.28
CA VAL A 107 13.53 -3.91 -10.31
C VAL A 107 14.41 -2.68 -10.10
N LEU A 108 13.86 -1.50 -10.39
CA LEU A 108 14.49 -0.19 -10.17
C LEU A 108 14.05 0.45 -8.85
N ALA A 109 12.79 0.24 -8.47
CA ALA A 109 12.24 0.71 -7.20
C ALA A 109 11.09 -0.17 -6.74
N ILE A 110 10.89 -0.27 -5.42
CA ILE A 110 9.84 -1.04 -4.76
C ILE A 110 8.99 -0.09 -3.94
N GLY A 111 7.68 -0.28 -3.98
CA GLY A 111 6.71 0.45 -3.18
C GLY A 111 5.58 1.02 -4.01
N ASN A 112 4.44 1.25 -3.37
CA ASN A 112 3.25 1.69 -4.08
C ASN A 112 3.21 3.23 -4.18
N PRO A 113 3.27 3.82 -5.40
CA PRO A 113 3.28 5.26 -5.61
C PRO A 113 1.94 5.94 -5.28
N ILE A 114 0.85 5.17 -5.19
CA ILE A 114 -0.46 5.68 -4.80
C ILE A 114 -0.55 5.90 -3.29
N HIS A 115 0.15 5.07 -2.53
CA HIS A 115 0.13 5.12 -1.06
C HIS A 115 1.26 5.92 -0.45
N ASN A 116 2.31 6.25 -1.22
CA ASN A 116 3.48 6.95 -0.72
C ASN A 116 4.00 7.99 -1.72
N SER A 117 3.89 9.28 -1.35
CA SER A 117 4.30 10.39 -2.21
C SER A 117 5.79 10.38 -2.54
N LYS A 118 6.66 9.92 -1.63
CA LYS A 118 8.10 9.79 -1.88
C LYS A 118 8.40 8.69 -2.91
N ILE A 119 7.68 7.57 -2.85
CA ILE A 119 7.79 6.52 -3.87
C ILE A 119 7.32 7.06 -5.22
N LYS A 120 6.22 7.83 -5.23
CA LYS A 120 5.72 8.51 -6.43
C LYS A 120 6.78 9.42 -7.06
N GLU A 121 7.44 10.24 -6.24
CA GLU A 121 8.54 11.12 -6.70
C GLU A 121 9.73 10.33 -7.25
N ILE A 122 10.12 9.24 -6.59
CA ILE A 122 11.20 8.34 -7.03
C ILE A 122 10.85 7.74 -8.40
N TYR A 123 9.64 7.22 -8.58
CA TYR A 123 9.19 6.65 -9.83
C TYR A 123 9.25 7.69 -10.95
N LEU A 124 8.67 8.86 -10.75
CA LEU A 124 8.67 9.94 -11.73
C LEU A 124 10.09 10.39 -12.09
N LYS A 125 11.00 10.48 -11.12
CA LYS A 125 12.39 10.87 -11.34
C LYS A 125 13.15 9.84 -12.19
N ILE A 126 12.98 8.53 -11.90
CA ILE A 126 13.56 7.45 -12.69
C ILE A 126 13.03 7.49 -14.14
N ILE A 127 11.72 7.61 -14.28
CA ILE A 127 11.03 7.63 -15.58
C ILE A 127 11.51 8.81 -16.45
N GLN A 128 11.78 9.95 -15.84
CA GLN A 128 12.33 11.14 -16.51
C GLN A 128 13.81 10.99 -16.91
N GLY A 129 14.42 9.83 -16.63
CA GLY A 129 15.85 9.62 -16.89
C GLY A 129 16.78 10.30 -15.88
N GLY A 130 16.21 10.80 -14.77
CA GLY A 130 17.00 11.32 -13.67
C GLY A 130 17.70 10.20 -12.92
N GLU A 131 18.99 10.33 -12.68
CA GLU A 131 19.66 9.49 -11.69
C GLU A 131 18.99 9.70 -10.34
N VAL A 132 18.32 8.67 -9.84
CA VAL A 132 18.03 8.60 -8.41
C VAL A 132 19.37 8.31 -7.77
N LYS A 133 20.15 9.37 -7.51
CA LYS A 133 21.06 9.29 -6.39
C LYS A 133 20.14 8.98 -5.23
N LEU A 134 20.13 7.74 -4.81
CA LEU A 134 19.80 7.43 -3.44
C LEU A 134 20.81 8.32 -2.70
N ASP A 135 20.36 9.51 -2.27
CA ASP A 135 21.14 10.33 -1.36
C ASP A 135 21.31 9.45 -0.12
N GLY A 136 22.25 8.52 -0.23
CA GLY A 136 22.86 7.92 0.90
C GLY A 136 23.29 9.12 1.71
N GLU A 137 22.62 9.35 2.83
CA GLU A 137 23.04 10.32 3.83
C GLU A 137 22.93 11.81 3.49
N LYS A 138 21.85 12.30 2.86
CA LYS A 138 21.39 13.62 3.26
C LYS A 138 20.58 13.42 4.54
N ASN A 139 21.20 13.77 5.68
CA ASN A 139 20.60 13.98 7.00
C ASN A 139 19.07 13.88 7.03
N VAL A 140 18.51 12.71 6.73
CA VAL A 140 17.15 12.40 7.12
C VAL A 140 17.25 12.42 8.64
N ILE A 141 16.73 13.48 9.25
CA ILE A 141 16.69 13.57 10.69
C ILE A 141 15.89 12.38 11.17
N GLN A 142 16.60 11.29 11.46
CA GLN A 142 16.01 10.05 11.92
C GLN A 142 15.79 10.11 13.41
N THR A 143 14.75 9.45 13.87
CA THR A 143 14.49 9.28 15.29
C THR A 143 14.29 7.79 15.62
N LYS A 144 13.97 7.50 16.88
CA LYS A 144 13.62 6.15 17.33
C LYS A 144 12.23 6.16 17.93
N VAL A 145 11.46 5.15 17.62
CA VAL A 145 10.09 4.98 18.12
C VAL A 145 9.99 3.69 18.91
N ASN A 146 9.34 3.79 20.06
CA ASN A 146 8.85 2.64 20.79
C ASN A 146 7.33 2.55 20.61
N VAL A 147 6.85 1.36 20.30
CA VAL A 147 5.43 1.04 20.18
C VAL A 147 5.04 0.22 21.41
N ASP A 148 4.03 0.65 22.17
CA ASP A 148 3.62 -0.06 23.39
C ASP A 148 3.06 -1.45 23.06
N LYS A 149 2.25 -1.54 22.01
CA LYS A 149 1.65 -2.78 21.49
C LYS A 149 1.62 -2.74 20.00
N SER A 150 2.10 -3.78 19.33
CA SER A 150 1.98 -3.93 17.88
C SER A 150 0.69 -4.63 17.44
N VAL A 151 0.01 -5.32 18.37
CA VAL A 151 -1.25 -6.02 18.13
C VAL A 151 -2.25 -5.68 19.23
N ILE A 152 -3.49 -5.33 18.84
CA ILE A 152 -4.62 -5.14 19.75
C ILE A 152 -5.74 -6.09 19.33
N SER A 153 -6.22 -6.91 20.28
CA SER A 153 -7.44 -7.70 20.10
C SER A 153 -8.65 -6.85 20.46
N LEU A 154 -9.64 -6.79 19.58
CA LEU A 154 -10.94 -6.15 19.83
C LEU A 154 -11.94 -7.12 20.48
N GLY A 155 -11.53 -8.40 20.70
CA GLY A 155 -12.37 -9.44 21.29
C GLY A 155 -13.51 -9.88 20.37
N HIS A 156 -14.60 -10.34 20.99
CA HIS A 156 -15.86 -10.71 20.32
C HIS A 156 -16.85 -9.53 20.40
N PHE A 157 -17.48 -9.20 19.28
CA PHE A 157 -18.43 -8.08 19.22
C PHE A 157 -19.42 -8.23 18.06
N ASP A 158 -20.55 -7.55 18.17
CA ASP A 158 -21.55 -7.45 17.12
C ASP A 158 -20.96 -6.77 15.88
N TRP A 159 -20.92 -7.46 14.74
CA TRP A 159 -20.30 -6.99 13.49
C TRP A 159 -20.88 -5.67 12.96
N GLN A 160 -22.12 -5.35 13.33
CA GLN A 160 -22.75 -4.08 12.94
C GLN A 160 -22.24 -2.89 13.77
N LYS A 161 -21.59 -3.14 14.91
CA LYS A 161 -21.08 -2.10 15.81
C LYS A 161 -19.63 -1.71 15.47
N LYS A 162 -19.42 -0.41 15.40
CA LYS A 162 -18.08 0.16 15.20
C LYS A 162 -17.25 0.00 16.48
N GLN A 163 -16.06 -0.58 16.34
CA GLN A 163 -15.09 -0.76 17.43
C GLN A 163 -14.01 0.31 17.35
N LYS A 164 -13.41 0.62 18.50
CA LYS A 164 -12.32 1.59 18.61
C LYS A 164 -11.16 1.00 19.38
N ALA A 165 -9.95 1.32 18.94
CA ALA A 165 -8.69 1.02 19.62
C ALA A 165 -7.72 2.18 19.44
N SER A 166 -6.67 2.24 20.26
CA SER A 166 -5.63 3.25 20.10
C SER A 166 -4.25 2.61 20.29
N PHE A 167 -3.34 2.91 19.37
CA PHE A 167 -1.92 2.59 19.50
C PHE A 167 -1.15 3.82 19.96
N VAL A 168 -0.15 3.61 20.81
CA VAL A 168 0.75 4.66 21.29
C VAL A 168 2.12 4.48 20.66
N LEU A 169 2.59 5.50 19.95
CA LEU A 169 3.94 5.57 19.44
C LEU A 169 4.69 6.64 20.22
N LYS A 170 5.71 6.22 21.00
CA LYS A 170 6.56 7.13 21.80
C LYS A 170 7.84 7.44 21.05
N ASN A 171 8.15 8.72 20.88
CA ASN A 171 9.42 9.15 20.35
C ASN A 171 10.52 9.01 21.41
N ILE A 172 11.33 7.97 21.31
CA ILE A 172 12.47 7.70 22.21
C ILE A 172 13.81 8.14 21.62
N GLY A 173 13.79 8.79 20.46
CA GLY A 173 14.97 9.35 19.82
C GLY A 173 15.28 10.77 20.28
N LYS A 174 16.23 11.41 19.58
CA LYS A 174 16.70 12.78 19.88
C LYS A 174 16.12 13.84 18.93
N SER A 175 15.46 13.41 17.87
CA SER A 175 14.91 14.28 16.83
C SER A 175 13.39 14.20 16.82
N LEU A 176 12.71 15.17 16.18
CA LEU A 176 11.26 15.15 16.00
C LEU A 176 10.83 13.88 15.24
N LEU A 177 9.77 13.23 15.70
CA LEU A 177 9.10 12.16 14.97
C LEU A 177 8.03 12.78 14.05
N VAL A 178 8.11 12.46 12.78
CA VAL A 178 7.14 12.89 11.77
C VAL A 178 6.49 11.67 11.15
N ILE A 179 5.18 11.53 11.30
CA ILE A 179 4.41 10.53 10.57
C ILE A 179 4.13 11.09 9.18
N GLN A 180 4.61 10.39 8.17
CA GLN A 180 4.49 10.78 6.75
C GLN A 180 3.18 10.29 6.16
N ASP A 181 2.83 9.02 6.46
CA ASP A 181 1.61 8.39 5.97
C ASP A 181 1.18 7.24 6.88
N VAL A 182 -0.10 6.88 6.82
CA VAL A 182 -0.67 5.70 7.50
C VAL A 182 -1.62 5.00 6.55
N ASN A 183 -1.32 3.75 6.24
CA ASN A 183 -2.12 2.91 5.36
C ASN A 183 -2.79 1.78 6.12
N THR A 184 -3.98 1.40 5.68
CA THR A 184 -4.74 0.27 6.24
C THR A 184 -4.98 -0.80 5.19
N SER A 185 -5.04 -2.07 5.62
CA SER A 185 -5.30 -3.21 4.73
C SER A 185 -6.74 -3.30 4.22
N CYS A 186 -7.67 -2.46 4.70
CA CYS A 186 -9.05 -2.36 4.23
C CYS A 186 -9.64 -0.99 4.52
N GLY A 187 -10.66 -0.58 3.74
CA GLY A 187 -11.47 0.61 4.04
C GLY A 187 -12.39 0.47 5.25
N CYS A 188 -12.54 -0.74 5.78
CA CYS A 188 -13.24 -1.02 7.01
C CYS A 188 -12.48 -0.55 8.28
N THR A 189 -11.23 -0.07 8.10
CA THR A 189 -10.37 0.46 9.18
C THR A 189 -9.99 1.89 8.85
N GLU A 190 -10.37 2.81 9.72
CA GLU A 190 -9.99 4.23 9.66
C GLU A 190 -8.97 4.52 10.76
N VAL A 191 -7.98 5.35 10.46
CA VAL A 191 -6.98 5.80 11.44
C VAL A 191 -6.92 7.31 11.47
N THR A 192 -7.03 7.89 12.66
CA THR A 192 -6.89 9.33 12.88
C THR A 192 -5.78 9.62 13.87
N TYR A 193 -4.98 10.64 13.60
CA TYR A 193 -3.86 11.05 14.43
C TYR A 193 -3.52 12.53 14.19
N SER A 194 -2.78 13.16 15.11
CA SER A 194 -2.25 14.51 14.92
C SER A 194 -1.20 14.53 13.82
N LYS A 195 -1.24 15.51 12.94
CA LYS A 195 -0.22 15.73 11.90
C LYS A 195 1.00 16.51 12.40
N GLU A 196 0.98 16.96 13.65
CA GLU A 196 2.08 17.69 14.23
C GLU A 196 3.28 16.80 14.54
N PRO A 197 4.51 17.30 14.35
CA PRO A 197 5.71 16.57 14.74
C PRO A 197 5.76 16.31 16.25
N VAL A 198 6.15 15.12 16.64
CA VAL A 198 6.22 14.66 18.04
C VAL A 198 7.63 14.90 18.60
N ARG A 199 7.74 15.62 19.68
CA ARG A 199 9.04 15.94 20.33
C ARG A 199 9.68 14.69 20.94
N PRO A 200 11.02 14.68 21.13
CA PRO A 200 11.70 13.67 21.93
C PRO A 200 11.07 13.53 23.33
N GLY A 201 10.76 12.29 23.72
CA GLY A 201 10.10 11.95 24.98
C GLY A 201 8.57 11.94 24.92
N ASP A 202 7.96 12.63 23.98
CA ASP A 202 6.50 12.69 23.81
C ASP A 202 5.96 11.46 23.06
N SER A 203 4.64 11.32 23.06
CA SER A 203 3.92 10.22 22.41
C SER A 203 2.83 10.75 21.48
N ILE A 204 2.52 9.98 20.45
CA ILE A 204 1.36 10.21 19.59
C ILE A 204 0.41 9.03 19.67
N LEU A 205 -0.89 9.33 19.67
CA LEU A 205 -1.97 8.36 19.62
C LEU A 205 -2.45 8.19 18.17
N LEU A 206 -2.48 6.94 17.72
CA LEU A 206 -3.18 6.57 16.50
C LEU A 206 -4.52 5.96 16.91
N ASN A 207 -5.61 6.70 16.73
CA ASN A 207 -6.94 6.24 17.02
C ASN A 207 -7.48 5.45 15.83
N VAL A 208 -7.74 4.18 16.06
CA VAL A 208 -8.23 3.22 15.07
C VAL A 208 -9.72 3.02 15.27
N SER A 209 -10.47 3.06 14.19
CA SER A 209 -11.88 2.77 14.15
C SER A 209 -12.13 1.65 13.13
N TYR A 210 -12.75 0.59 13.56
CA TYR A 210 -13.03 -0.59 12.75
C TYR A 210 -14.52 -0.92 12.73
N LYS A 211 -15.05 -1.20 11.54
CA LYS A 211 -16.40 -1.73 11.35
C LYS A 211 -16.31 -2.94 10.44
N ALA A 212 -16.75 -4.12 10.93
CA ALA A 212 -16.76 -5.32 10.12
C ALA A 212 -17.76 -5.17 8.94
N GLU A 213 -17.44 -5.73 7.82
CA GLU A 213 -18.33 -5.78 6.64
C GLU A 213 -19.22 -7.02 6.66
N THR A 214 -18.73 -8.10 7.28
CA THR A 214 -19.42 -9.38 7.45
C THR A 214 -19.01 -10.01 8.77
N PRO A 215 -19.83 -10.91 9.36
CA PRO A 215 -19.41 -11.71 10.51
C PRO A 215 -18.17 -12.55 10.20
N GLY A 216 -17.36 -12.82 11.22
CA GLY A 216 -16.20 -13.70 11.18
C GLY A 216 -14.95 -13.12 11.83
N SER A 217 -13.95 -13.97 11.99
CA SER A 217 -12.63 -13.58 12.50
C SER A 217 -11.89 -12.69 11.52
N PHE A 218 -11.19 -11.69 12.02
CA PHE A 218 -10.43 -10.76 11.19
C PHE A 218 -9.03 -10.50 11.75
N ASN A 219 -8.15 -10.13 10.84
CA ASN A 219 -6.81 -9.62 11.12
C ASN A 219 -6.53 -8.48 10.12
N LYS A 220 -6.50 -7.23 10.61
CA LYS A 220 -6.29 -6.05 9.79
C LYS A 220 -4.99 -5.37 10.15
N THR A 221 -4.25 -4.96 9.12
CA THR A 221 -2.95 -4.34 9.25
C THR A 221 -3.04 -2.82 9.06
N ILE A 222 -2.27 -2.09 9.86
CA ILE A 222 -2.08 -0.65 9.79
C ILE A 222 -0.60 -0.41 9.63
N THR A 223 -0.18 0.19 8.53
CA THR A 223 1.23 0.46 8.22
C THR A 223 1.50 1.96 8.39
N VAL A 224 2.42 2.30 9.30
CA VAL A 224 2.78 3.68 9.63
C VAL A 224 4.15 4.01 9.03
N TYR A 225 4.19 4.97 8.12
CA TYR A 225 5.42 5.51 7.54
C TYR A 225 5.85 6.76 8.30
N CYS A 226 7.08 6.77 8.79
CA CYS A 226 7.62 7.89 9.58
C CYS A 226 9.13 8.00 9.37
N ASN A 227 9.75 9.00 9.98
CA ASN A 227 11.21 9.18 9.95
C ASN A 227 11.94 8.38 11.04
N ALA A 228 11.34 7.34 11.59
CA ALA A 228 12.05 6.45 12.52
C ALA A 228 12.85 5.38 11.78
N ASN A 229 13.93 4.89 12.38
CA ASN A 229 14.76 3.81 11.81
C ASN A 229 13.98 2.50 11.61
N SER A 230 12.90 2.31 12.38
CA SER A 230 12.00 1.15 12.31
C SER A 230 10.84 1.34 11.31
N SER A 231 10.84 2.40 10.52
CA SER A 231 9.81 2.63 9.50
C SER A 231 10.00 1.70 8.29
N PRO A 232 8.91 1.12 7.75
CA PRO A 232 7.54 1.25 8.21
C PRO A 232 7.24 0.44 9.48
N ILE A 233 6.36 0.97 10.34
CA ILE A 233 5.89 0.29 11.55
C ILE A 233 4.58 -0.41 11.23
N VAL A 234 4.51 -1.71 11.48
CA VAL A 234 3.32 -2.52 11.21
C VAL A 234 2.56 -2.78 12.50
N LEU A 235 1.32 -2.31 12.56
CA LEU A 235 0.39 -2.52 13.66
C LEU A 235 -0.77 -3.40 13.20
N ARG A 236 -1.40 -4.14 14.11
CA ARG A 236 -2.51 -5.04 13.78
C ARG A 236 -3.66 -4.92 14.77
N ILE A 237 -4.87 -5.03 14.25
CA ILE A 237 -6.07 -5.28 15.05
C ILE A 237 -6.64 -6.64 14.67
N THR A 238 -7.04 -7.41 15.67
CA THR A 238 -7.63 -8.74 15.50
C THR A 238 -8.91 -8.84 16.31
N GLY A 239 -9.76 -9.80 16.03
CA GLY A 239 -10.98 -10.08 16.77
C GLY A 239 -11.92 -10.99 16.01
N ASP A 240 -13.10 -11.16 16.57
CA ASP A 240 -14.18 -11.94 16.00
C ASP A 240 -15.47 -11.12 16.02
N ALA A 241 -16.03 -10.87 14.85
CA ALA A 241 -17.25 -10.11 14.66
C ALA A 241 -18.41 -11.10 14.46
N GLU A 242 -19.37 -11.11 15.36
CA GLU A 242 -20.51 -12.05 15.39
C GLU A 242 -21.81 -11.39 14.93
#